data_4ac64e8eaea86d0a3146bcc3cfc289ef
#
_entry.id   4ac64e8eaea86d0a3146bcc3cfc289ef
#
_cell.length_a   1.000
_cell.length_b   1.000
_cell.length_c   1.000
_cell.angle_alpha   90.00
_cell.angle_beta   90.00
_cell.angle_gamma   90.00
#
_symmetry.space_group_name_H-M   'P 1'
#
loop_
_entity.id
_entity.type
_entity.pdbx_description
1 polymer ?
#
loop_
_entity_poly.entity_id
_entity_poly.type
_entity_poly.pdbx_seq_one_letter_code
_entity_poly.pdbx_strand_id
1 'polypeptide(L)'
;MSGAPQSAGRRERNKQDKLDRITHAARDLFAKHGVDEVTTQQIADKADIGTGTLFLYAKTKGELLLLVQNSSYSDALAKGKVDAEATPQVLEAVMAIIRPVVECNRTQIDNGRTYLREMVFGDPEEPHHRDALGLTIQTEEAITVVLQRDHRIGPNDAATLARVVSAIMFLSMAVTINA
;
A
#
# COMPACT_ATOMS: atom_id res chain seq x y z
N MET A 1 -0.43 41.28 19.14
CA MET A 1 0.56 41.00 18.09
C MET A 1 0.68 39.49 17.98
N SER A 2 -0.04 38.91 17.04
CA SER A 2 -0.09 37.43 16.88
C SER A 2 0.14 37.13 15.40
N GLY A 3 1.35 36.66 15.03
CA GLY A 3 1.77 36.43 13.66
C GLY A 3 2.68 35.20 13.53
N ALA A 4 2.13 33.97 13.80
CA ALA A 4 2.95 32.76 13.58
C ALA A 4 2.27 31.42 13.17
N PRO A 5 0.95 31.30 12.89
CA PRO A 5 0.42 29.98 12.42
C PRO A 5 0.29 29.85 10.91
N GLN A 6 0.28 30.93 10.12
CA GLN A 6 -0.02 30.85 8.67
C GLN A 6 1.12 30.31 7.80
N SER A 7 2.37 30.47 8.20
CA SER A 7 3.53 30.00 7.40
C SER A 7 3.75 28.48 7.48
N ALA A 8 3.45 27.87 8.62
CA ALA A 8 3.58 26.42 8.80
C ALA A 8 2.55 25.66 7.93
N GLY A 9 1.29 26.11 7.90
CA GLY A 9 0.26 25.49 7.09
C GLY A 9 0.47 25.64 5.57
N ARG A 10 1.12 26.73 5.11
CA ARG A 10 1.47 26.89 3.69
C ARG A 10 2.62 25.98 3.26
N ARG A 11 3.63 25.80 4.10
CA ARG A 11 4.76 24.88 3.83
C ARG A 11 4.28 23.43 3.78
N GLU A 12 3.42 23.03 4.70
CA GLU A 12 2.89 21.68 4.72
C GLU A 12 1.98 21.41 3.51
N ARG A 13 1.10 22.34 3.13
CA ARG A 13 0.32 22.21 1.88
C ARG A 13 1.22 22.08 0.65
N ASN A 14 2.24 22.91 0.51
CA ASN A 14 3.17 22.83 -0.62
C ASN A 14 3.96 21.51 -0.65
N LYS A 15 4.26 20.93 0.52
CA LYS A 15 4.90 19.62 0.62
C LYS A 15 3.94 18.51 0.18
N GLN A 16 2.69 18.56 0.65
CA GLN A 16 1.65 17.61 0.26
C GLN A 16 1.36 17.68 -1.24
N ASP A 17 1.18 18.88 -1.81
CA ASP A 17 0.95 19.09 -3.24
C ASP A 17 2.08 18.48 -4.11
N LYS A 18 3.33 18.57 -3.65
CA LYS A 18 4.47 17.94 -4.33
C LYS A 18 4.42 16.43 -4.22
N LEU A 19 4.14 15.90 -3.01
CA LEU A 19 4.00 14.47 -2.77
C LEU A 19 2.91 13.87 -3.66
N ASP A 20 1.76 14.54 -3.76
CA ASP A 20 0.63 14.11 -4.59
C ASP A 20 1.01 14.07 -6.08
N ARG A 21 1.73 15.09 -6.57
CA ARG A 21 2.23 15.11 -7.96
C ARG A 21 3.24 13.99 -8.22
N ILE A 22 4.16 13.75 -7.31
CA ILE A 22 5.15 12.65 -7.41
C ILE A 22 4.43 11.30 -7.45
N THR A 23 3.51 11.08 -6.52
CA THR A 23 2.74 9.82 -6.41
C THR A 23 1.93 9.57 -7.67
N HIS A 24 1.27 10.61 -8.20
CA HIS A 24 0.48 10.51 -9.45
C HIS A 24 1.38 10.21 -10.66
N ALA A 25 2.47 10.95 -10.81
CA ALA A 25 3.42 10.77 -11.91
C ALA A 25 4.05 9.36 -11.90
N ALA A 26 4.49 8.89 -10.72
CA ALA A 26 5.08 7.56 -10.57
C ALA A 26 4.05 6.45 -10.81
N ARG A 27 2.83 6.59 -10.27
CA ARG A 27 1.72 5.64 -10.49
C ARG A 27 1.44 5.44 -11.97
N ASP A 28 1.27 6.52 -12.72
CA ASP A 28 0.95 6.47 -14.15
C ASP A 28 2.08 5.81 -14.96
N LEU A 29 3.33 6.18 -14.66
CA LEU A 29 4.48 5.63 -15.37
C LEU A 29 4.69 4.16 -15.05
N PHE A 30 4.61 3.76 -13.79
CA PHE A 30 4.75 2.38 -13.38
C PHE A 30 3.61 1.50 -13.89
N ALA A 31 2.37 2.01 -13.91
CA ALA A 31 1.24 1.28 -14.47
C ALA A 31 1.40 1.02 -15.98
N LYS A 32 1.97 1.99 -16.71
CA LYS A 32 2.10 1.91 -18.15
C LYS A 32 3.32 1.10 -18.61
N HIS A 33 4.45 1.23 -17.91
CA HIS A 33 5.73 0.74 -18.40
C HIS A 33 6.38 -0.31 -17.46
N GLY A 34 5.85 -0.50 -16.26
CA GLY A 34 6.51 -1.27 -15.20
C GLY A 34 7.63 -0.49 -14.51
N VAL A 35 7.93 -0.89 -13.27
CA VAL A 35 8.93 -0.18 -12.45
C VAL A 35 10.34 -0.25 -13.05
N ASP A 36 10.72 -1.33 -13.71
CA ASP A 36 12.08 -1.53 -14.23
C ASP A 36 12.40 -0.60 -15.39
N GLU A 37 11.43 -0.32 -16.25
CA GLU A 37 11.58 0.52 -17.45
C GLU A 37 11.48 2.04 -17.17
N VAL A 38 11.04 2.43 -15.98
CA VAL A 38 10.86 3.84 -15.62
C VAL A 38 12.08 4.38 -14.89
N THR A 39 12.54 5.56 -15.27
CA THR A 39 13.63 6.27 -14.59
C THR A 39 13.10 7.32 -13.60
N THR A 40 13.89 7.62 -12.57
CA THR A 40 13.58 8.70 -11.61
C THR A 40 13.50 10.08 -12.30
N GLN A 41 14.28 10.29 -13.39
CA GLN A 41 14.20 11.50 -14.19
C GLN A 41 12.84 11.65 -14.85
N GLN A 42 12.31 10.60 -15.48
CA GLN A 42 10.97 10.62 -16.09
C GLN A 42 9.87 10.93 -15.08
N ILE A 43 9.99 10.41 -13.85
CA ILE A 43 9.04 10.72 -12.78
C ILE A 43 9.15 12.19 -12.38
N ALA A 44 10.35 12.70 -12.17
CA ALA A 44 10.60 14.10 -11.81
C ALA A 44 10.06 15.07 -12.87
N ASP A 45 10.36 14.80 -14.15
CA ASP A 45 9.88 15.60 -15.28
C ASP A 45 8.35 15.62 -15.36
N LYS A 46 7.71 14.44 -15.23
CA LYS A 46 6.24 14.32 -15.23
C LYS A 46 5.59 15.00 -14.02
N ALA A 47 6.26 14.98 -12.86
CA ALA A 47 5.79 15.66 -11.65
C ALA A 47 6.09 17.17 -11.63
N ASP A 48 6.77 17.69 -12.65
CA ASP A 48 7.21 19.10 -12.75
C ASP A 48 8.03 19.51 -11.50
N ILE A 49 9.07 18.71 -11.19
CA ILE A 49 10.04 18.96 -10.11
C ILE A 49 11.46 18.61 -10.55
N GLY A 50 12.46 19.17 -9.87
CA GLY A 50 13.84 18.71 -10.05
C GLY A 50 14.07 17.33 -9.43
N THR A 51 14.94 16.51 -10.04
CA THR A 51 15.29 15.18 -9.55
C THR A 51 15.82 15.21 -8.12
N GLY A 52 16.60 16.24 -7.74
CA GLY A 52 17.04 16.44 -6.36
C GLY A 52 15.89 16.64 -5.38
N THR A 53 14.78 17.23 -5.81
CA THR A 53 13.56 17.34 -5.01
C THR A 53 12.88 15.99 -4.85
N LEU A 54 12.84 15.17 -5.90
CA LEU A 54 12.29 13.80 -5.83
C LEU A 54 12.96 12.97 -4.74
N PHE A 55 14.29 13.02 -4.66
CA PHE A 55 15.08 12.27 -3.68
C PHE A 55 14.87 12.71 -2.21
N LEU A 56 14.19 13.84 -1.97
CA LEU A 56 13.74 14.21 -0.62
C LEU A 56 12.49 13.42 -0.16
N TYR A 57 11.78 12.79 -1.10
CA TYR A 57 10.56 12.01 -0.83
C TYR A 57 10.79 10.51 -0.91
N ALA A 58 11.71 10.07 -1.76
CA ALA A 58 12.11 8.67 -1.86
C ALA A 58 13.54 8.61 -2.43
N LYS A 59 14.42 7.85 -1.82
CA LYS A 59 15.84 7.78 -2.19
C LYS A 59 16.08 6.82 -3.34
N THR A 60 15.19 5.86 -3.52
CA THR A 60 15.28 4.82 -4.55
C THR A 60 13.99 4.70 -5.34
N LYS A 61 14.08 4.05 -6.50
CA LYS A 61 12.91 3.70 -7.31
C LYS A 61 12.00 2.68 -6.60
N GLY A 62 12.59 1.79 -5.78
CA GLY A 62 11.84 0.87 -4.93
C GLY A 62 10.98 1.58 -3.89
N GLU A 63 11.54 2.60 -3.22
CA GLU A 63 10.78 3.44 -2.27
C GLU A 63 9.65 4.24 -2.95
N LEU A 64 9.87 4.72 -4.18
CA LEU A 64 8.80 5.35 -4.97
C LEU A 64 7.68 4.35 -5.29
N LEU A 65 8.04 3.10 -5.56
CA LEU A 65 7.06 2.04 -5.78
C LEU A 65 6.28 1.74 -4.48
N LEU A 66 6.97 1.66 -3.34
CA LEU A 66 6.32 1.49 -2.03
C LEU A 66 5.31 2.64 -1.78
N LEU A 67 5.73 3.89 -1.96
CA LEU A 67 4.85 5.05 -1.81
C LEU A 67 3.56 4.93 -2.66
N VAL A 68 3.69 4.58 -3.93
CA VAL A 68 2.56 4.45 -4.86
C VAL A 68 1.66 3.28 -4.49
N GLN A 69 2.25 2.11 -4.24
CA GLN A 69 1.50 0.89 -3.95
C GLN A 69 0.85 0.93 -2.57
N ASN A 70 1.48 1.55 -1.57
CA ASN A 70 0.89 1.76 -0.25
C ASN A 70 -0.42 2.55 -0.35
N SER A 71 -0.47 3.59 -1.18
CA SER A 71 -1.71 4.34 -1.42
C SER A 71 -2.80 3.44 -2.03
N SER A 72 -2.47 2.69 -3.07
CA SER A 72 -3.42 1.79 -3.73
C SER A 72 -3.87 0.65 -2.80
N TYR A 73 -2.97 0.11 -1.98
CA TYR A 73 -3.27 -0.90 -0.98
C TYR A 73 -4.21 -0.35 0.10
N SER A 74 -3.93 0.86 0.61
CA SER A 74 -4.76 1.53 1.61
C SER A 74 -6.19 1.74 1.12
N ASP A 75 -6.36 2.19 -0.13
CA ASP A 75 -7.67 2.39 -0.76
C ASP A 75 -8.41 1.05 -0.92
N ALA A 76 -7.71 0.01 -1.38
CA ALA A 76 -8.26 -1.34 -1.52
C ALA A 76 -8.70 -1.93 -0.18
N LEU A 77 -7.88 -1.77 0.87
CA LEU A 77 -8.19 -2.23 2.22
C LEU A 77 -9.39 -1.47 2.81
N ALA A 78 -9.43 -0.15 2.64
CA ALA A 78 -10.54 0.67 3.11
C ALA A 78 -11.87 0.23 2.45
N LYS A 79 -11.87 0.02 1.13
CA LYS A 79 -13.02 -0.53 0.41
C LYS A 79 -13.41 -1.91 0.92
N GLY A 80 -12.43 -2.80 1.08
CA GLY A 80 -12.67 -4.16 1.59
C GLY A 80 -13.29 -4.18 2.99
N LYS A 81 -12.89 -3.28 3.88
CA LYS A 81 -13.47 -3.13 5.22
C LYS A 81 -14.96 -2.74 5.15
N VAL A 82 -15.30 -1.75 4.32
CA VAL A 82 -16.69 -1.32 4.12
C VAL A 82 -17.55 -2.45 3.55
N ASP A 83 -17.05 -3.14 2.53
CA ASP A 83 -17.77 -4.27 1.91
C ASP A 83 -17.95 -5.43 2.92
N ALA A 84 -16.93 -5.69 3.76
CA ALA A 84 -16.99 -6.72 4.81
C ALA A 84 -17.99 -6.38 5.92
N GLU A 85 -18.14 -5.11 6.30
CA GLU A 85 -19.15 -4.68 7.27
C GLU A 85 -20.57 -4.95 6.79
N ALA A 86 -20.82 -4.78 5.49
CA ALA A 86 -22.11 -5.04 4.85
C ALA A 86 -22.37 -6.54 4.58
N THR A 87 -21.38 -7.41 4.80
CA THR A 87 -21.44 -8.84 4.48
C THR A 87 -21.66 -9.67 5.75
N PRO A 88 -22.81 -10.34 5.94
CA PRO A 88 -23.11 -11.10 7.18
C PRO A 88 -22.26 -12.38 7.34
N GLN A 89 -22.00 -13.08 6.24
CA GLN A 89 -21.29 -14.37 6.24
C GLN A 89 -19.79 -14.15 6.46
N VAL A 90 -19.22 -14.82 7.46
CA VAL A 90 -17.81 -14.61 7.88
C VAL A 90 -16.83 -14.86 6.73
N LEU A 91 -16.98 -15.97 6.00
CA LEU A 91 -16.09 -16.29 4.88
C LEU A 91 -16.16 -15.23 3.77
N GLU A 92 -17.37 -14.85 3.39
CA GLU A 92 -17.55 -13.82 2.35
C GLU A 92 -17.04 -12.46 2.79
N ALA A 93 -17.19 -12.11 4.07
CA ALA A 93 -16.67 -10.87 4.63
C ALA A 93 -15.11 -10.87 4.67
N VAL A 94 -14.48 -12.01 5.00
CA VAL A 94 -13.02 -12.15 4.87
C VAL A 94 -12.59 -11.99 3.41
N MET A 95 -13.30 -12.61 2.47
CA MET A 95 -13.00 -12.48 1.04
C MET A 95 -13.24 -11.06 0.51
N ALA A 96 -14.17 -10.31 1.07
CA ALA A 96 -14.40 -8.91 0.74
C ALA A 96 -13.18 -8.02 1.10
N ILE A 97 -12.43 -8.35 2.17
CA ILE A 97 -11.18 -7.68 2.52
C ILE A 97 -10.04 -8.12 1.58
N ILE A 98 -9.90 -9.42 1.35
CA ILE A 98 -8.74 -10.00 0.64
C ILE A 98 -8.75 -9.65 -0.84
N ARG A 99 -9.89 -9.82 -1.50
CA ARG A 99 -10.01 -9.74 -2.97
C ARG A 99 -9.50 -8.41 -3.53
N PRO A 100 -9.94 -7.23 -3.07
CA PRO A 100 -9.47 -5.96 -3.61
C PRO A 100 -7.97 -5.72 -3.35
N VAL A 101 -7.40 -6.23 -2.25
CA VAL A 101 -5.97 -6.14 -1.96
C VAL A 101 -5.15 -6.99 -2.93
N VAL A 102 -5.56 -8.22 -3.18
CA VAL A 102 -4.89 -9.12 -4.14
C VAL A 102 -5.00 -8.55 -5.56
N GLU A 103 -6.18 -8.09 -5.97
CA GLU A 103 -6.42 -7.49 -7.28
C GLU A 103 -5.55 -6.25 -7.50
N CYS A 104 -5.48 -5.36 -6.51
CA CYS A 104 -4.64 -4.15 -6.54
C CYS A 104 -3.16 -4.51 -6.79
N ASN A 105 -2.62 -5.51 -6.10
CA ASN A 105 -1.24 -5.95 -6.26
C ASN A 105 -1.00 -6.61 -7.62
N ARG A 106 -2.00 -7.29 -8.19
CA ARG A 106 -1.91 -8.02 -9.46
C ARG A 106 -2.26 -7.19 -10.70
N THR A 107 -2.64 -5.94 -10.56
CA THR A 107 -2.94 -5.05 -11.69
C THR A 107 -1.76 -4.94 -12.65
N GLN A 108 -0.53 -4.89 -12.11
CA GLN A 108 0.72 -4.99 -12.86
C GLN A 108 1.64 -5.94 -12.08
N ILE A 109 1.78 -7.16 -12.59
CA ILE A 109 2.39 -8.29 -11.85
C ILE A 109 3.83 -8.01 -11.42
N ASP A 110 4.64 -7.42 -12.29
CA ASP A 110 6.06 -7.17 -11.99
C ASP A 110 6.23 -6.06 -10.94
N ASN A 111 5.38 -5.03 -10.98
CA ASN A 111 5.32 -4.02 -9.92
C ASN A 111 4.91 -4.65 -8.59
N GLY A 112 3.89 -5.50 -8.61
CA GLY A 112 3.43 -6.22 -7.42
C GLY A 112 4.52 -7.09 -6.79
N ARG A 113 5.28 -7.82 -7.60
CA ARG A 113 6.42 -8.64 -7.13
C ARG A 113 7.53 -7.78 -6.55
N THR A 114 7.87 -6.69 -7.23
CA THR A 114 8.89 -5.76 -6.74
C THR A 114 8.44 -5.13 -5.43
N TYR A 115 7.16 -4.74 -5.30
CA TYR A 115 6.59 -4.26 -4.04
C TYR A 115 6.75 -5.26 -2.89
N LEU A 116 6.39 -6.53 -3.11
CA LEU A 116 6.55 -7.59 -2.11
C LEU A 116 8.02 -7.83 -1.74
N ARG A 117 8.93 -7.77 -2.72
CA ARG A 117 10.37 -7.86 -2.47
C ARG A 117 10.86 -6.70 -1.61
N GLU A 118 10.46 -5.47 -1.91
CA GLU A 118 10.82 -4.29 -1.10
C GLU A 118 10.24 -4.37 0.31
N MET A 119 9.03 -4.92 0.49
CA MET A 119 8.45 -5.16 1.83
C MET A 119 9.27 -6.16 2.66
N VAL A 120 9.86 -7.18 2.04
CA VAL A 120 10.60 -8.24 2.76
C VAL A 120 12.05 -7.84 2.99
N PHE A 121 12.69 -7.20 2.01
CA PHE A 121 14.14 -6.98 1.96
C PHE A 121 14.52 -5.49 1.94
N GLY A 122 13.57 -4.57 1.94
CA GLY A 122 13.80 -3.14 1.95
C GLY A 122 14.37 -2.65 3.29
N ASP A 123 14.76 -1.39 3.32
CA ASP A 123 15.31 -0.75 4.52
C ASP A 123 14.21 -0.49 5.56
N PRO A 124 14.23 -1.14 6.75
CA PRO A 124 13.21 -0.96 7.78
C PRO A 124 13.17 0.47 8.36
N GLU A 125 14.22 1.25 8.19
CA GLU A 125 14.25 2.65 8.63
C GLU A 125 13.52 3.60 7.66
N GLU A 126 13.23 3.15 6.43
CA GLU A 126 12.51 3.95 5.46
C GLU A 126 11.02 4.08 5.81
N PRO A 127 10.46 5.31 5.75
CA PRO A 127 9.06 5.55 6.11
C PRO A 127 8.08 4.70 5.29
N HIS A 128 8.27 4.62 3.98
CA HIS A 128 7.36 3.88 3.09
C HIS A 128 7.40 2.37 3.31
N HIS A 129 8.55 1.83 3.74
CA HIS A 129 8.65 0.43 4.16
C HIS A 129 7.85 0.18 5.44
N ARG A 130 7.95 1.05 6.44
CA ARG A 130 7.14 0.96 7.67
C ARG A 130 5.65 1.07 7.39
N ASP A 131 5.26 1.96 6.47
CA ASP A 131 3.87 2.11 6.04
C ASP A 131 3.33 0.82 5.41
N ALA A 132 4.14 0.17 4.55
CA ALA A 132 3.76 -1.10 3.93
C ALA A 132 3.54 -2.22 4.96
N LEU A 133 4.44 -2.36 5.94
CA LEU A 133 4.26 -3.30 7.05
C LEU A 133 3.04 -2.95 7.91
N GLY A 134 2.81 -1.65 8.15
CA GLY A 134 1.62 -1.16 8.85
C GLY A 134 0.31 -1.56 8.16
N LEU A 135 0.26 -1.52 6.83
CA LEU A 135 -0.90 -1.97 6.04
C LEU A 135 -1.13 -3.48 6.17
N THR A 136 -0.07 -4.27 6.24
CA THR A 136 -0.19 -5.72 6.51
C THR A 136 -0.83 -5.97 7.87
N ILE A 137 -0.36 -5.29 8.92
CA ILE A 137 -0.92 -5.39 10.27
C ILE A 137 -2.40 -4.98 10.27
N GLN A 138 -2.75 -3.86 9.65
CA GLN A 138 -4.14 -3.41 9.54
C GLN A 138 -5.04 -4.40 8.79
N THR A 139 -4.50 -5.12 7.81
CA THR A 139 -5.22 -6.18 7.09
C THR A 139 -5.50 -7.36 8.01
N GLU A 140 -4.50 -7.81 8.77
CA GLU A 140 -4.65 -8.89 9.75
C GLU A 140 -5.65 -8.53 10.86
N GLU A 141 -5.61 -7.30 11.35
CA GLU A 141 -6.58 -6.80 12.33
C GLU A 141 -8.01 -6.80 11.76
N ALA A 142 -8.20 -6.33 10.53
CA ALA A 142 -9.51 -6.33 9.88
C ALA A 142 -10.06 -7.75 9.69
N ILE A 143 -9.23 -8.70 9.25
CA ILE A 143 -9.60 -10.11 9.13
C ILE A 143 -9.92 -10.71 10.51
N THR A 144 -9.13 -10.39 11.54
CA THR A 144 -9.36 -10.85 12.92
C THR A 144 -10.73 -10.43 13.42
N VAL A 145 -11.10 -9.16 13.24
CA VAL A 145 -12.42 -8.63 13.64
C VAL A 145 -13.56 -9.36 12.93
N VAL A 146 -13.41 -9.68 11.66
CA VAL A 146 -14.41 -10.43 10.91
C VAL A 146 -14.52 -11.87 11.41
N LEU A 147 -13.40 -12.55 11.65
CA LEU A 147 -13.38 -13.93 12.16
C LEU A 147 -14.03 -14.06 13.55
N GLN A 148 -13.89 -13.06 14.39
CA GLN A 148 -14.51 -13.01 15.73
C GLN A 148 -16.04 -12.88 15.71
N ARG A 149 -16.67 -12.65 14.56
CA ARG A 149 -18.14 -12.70 14.42
C ARG A 149 -18.66 -14.14 14.60
N ASP A 150 -17.82 -15.14 14.34
CA ASP A 150 -18.15 -16.54 14.64
C ASP A 150 -17.74 -16.87 16.08
N HIS A 151 -18.73 -17.05 16.97
CA HIS A 151 -18.53 -17.34 18.38
C HIS A 151 -17.76 -18.65 18.67
N ARG A 152 -17.57 -19.51 17.66
CA ARG A 152 -16.76 -20.73 17.74
C ARG A 152 -15.26 -20.46 17.63
N ILE A 153 -14.87 -19.26 17.17
CA ILE A 153 -13.48 -18.84 16.98
C ILE A 153 -13.08 -17.96 18.16
N GLY A 154 -12.17 -18.47 19.00
CA GLY A 154 -11.61 -17.69 20.10
C GLY A 154 -10.74 -16.52 19.61
N PRO A 155 -10.52 -15.47 20.43
CA PRO A 155 -9.73 -14.30 20.04
C PRO A 155 -8.31 -14.63 19.56
N ASN A 156 -7.62 -15.56 20.25
CA ASN A 156 -6.27 -16.00 19.89
C ASN A 156 -6.25 -16.81 18.59
N ASP A 157 -7.28 -17.63 18.36
CA ASP A 157 -7.41 -18.40 17.13
C ASP A 157 -7.72 -17.48 15.95
N ALA A 158 -8.59 -16.48 16.14
CA ALA A 158 -8.90 -15.49 15.12
C ALA A 158 -7.64 -14.72 14.65
N ALA A 159 -6.80 -14.27 15.59
CA ALA A 159 -5.55 -13.58 15.27
C ALA A 159 -4.54 -14.53 14.57
N THR A 160 -4.50 -15.79 14.96
CA THR A 160 -3.63 -16.80 14.33
C THR A 160 -4.10 -17.10 12.90
N LEU A 161 -5.42 -17.30 12.71
CA LEU A 161 -6.02 -17.54 11.40
C LEU A 161 -5.82 -16.34 10.47
N ALA A 162 -5.97 -15.10 10.97
CA ALA A 162 -5.72 -13.90 10.19
C ALA A 162 -4.28 -13.85 9.65
N ARG A 163 -3.29 -14.19 10.48
CA ARG A 163 -1.88 -14.29 10.03
C ARG A 163 -1.67 -15.41 9.00
N VAL A 164 -2.30 -16.56 9.16
CA VAL A 164 -2.25 -17.64 8.15
C VAL A 164 -2.85 -17.17 6.83
N VAL A 165 -4.00 -16.51 6.87
CA VAL A 165 -4.65 -15.94 5.67
C VAL A 165 -3.75 -14.90 5.01
N SER A 166 -3.13 -14.00 5.78
CA SER A 166 -2.17 -12.99 5.31
C SER A 166 -0.96 -13.65 4.63
N ALA A 167 -0.41 -14.71 5.20
CA ALA A 167 0.70 -15.45 4.61
C ALA A 167 0.32 -16.14 3.29
N ILE A 168 -0.87 -16.74 3.20
CA ILE A 168 -1.38 -17.33 1.96
C ILE A 168 -1.61 -16.25 0.90
N MET A 169 -2.18 -15.12 1.29
CA MET A 169 -2.41 -13.97 0.41
C MET A 169 -1.06 -13.46 -0.15
N PHE A 170 -0.06 -13.28 0.70
CA PHE A 170 1.29 -12.88 0.30
C PHE A 170 1.89 -13.87 -0.71
N LEU A 171 1.84 -15.17 -0.42
CA LEU A 171 2.34 -16.20 -1.33
C LEU A 171 1.59 -16.18 -2.67
N SER A 172 0.28 -16.04 -2.65
CA SER A 172 -0.56 -15.96 -3.86
C SER A 172 -0.22 -14.76 -4.74
N MET A 173 0.21 -13.64 -4.15
CA MET A 173 0.66 -12.46 -4.89
C MET A 173 2.09 -12.61 -5.42
N ALA A 174 2.97 -13.29 -4.68
CA ALA A 174 4.37 -13.48 -5.06
C ALA A 174 4.58 -14.50 -6.17
N VAL A 175 3.75 -15.55 -6.20
CA VAL A 175 3.86 -16.66 -7.16
C VAL A 175 3.02 -16.39 -8.41
N THR A 176 3.61 -16.61 -9.60
CA THR A 176 2.83 -16.65 -10.84
C THR A 176 2.19 -18.03 -10.95
N ILE A 177 1.00 -18.18 -10.42
CA ILE A 177 0.20 -19.34 -10.81
C ILE A 177 -0.43 -18.94 -12.15
N ASN A 178 0.09 -19.52 -13.23
CA ASN A 178 -0.60 -19.53 -14.52
C ASN A 178 -1.84 -20.41 -14.31
N ALA A 179 -2.99 -19.77 -14.08
CA ALA A 179 -4.28 -20.44 -14.16
C ALA A 179 -4.80 -20.34 -15.57
#